data_59b2b3fd0bc57d1ac26f6b6b65b78b60
#
_entry.id   59b2b3fd0bc57d1ac26f6b6b65b78b60
#
_cell.length_a   1.000
_cell.length_b   1.000
_cell.length_c   1.000
_cell.angle_alpha   90.00
_cell.angle_beta   90.00
_cell.angle_gamma   90.00
#
_symmetry.space_group_name_H-M   'P 1'
#
loop_
_entity.id
_entity.type
_entity.pdbx_description
1 polymer ?
#
loop_
_entity_poly.entity_id
_entity_poly.type
_entity_poly.pdbx_seq_one_letter_code
_entity_poly.pdbx_strand_id
1 'polypeptide(L)'
;MILNTKYRVPGTEKHTFPYFCSMDDLLVKINNYKTEINNFIALKSEEAEAFRIKYTGTKGLVKELMGEMKNVAADKKREFGQLMNEFKLFAEAKYEALKLTTSNEAPVNSDEPDLSLPADALPLGSRHPISLVRNRIVSIFQRLGFAVAEGPEIEDDWHNFTALNLPENHPARDMQDTFYINQHPDWLLRTHTSSVQVREMEKGKLPIRIICPGRVYRNETISARAHCFFHQVEGLYIAENVSFADLKQTLYFFVQEMFGKEVKIRFRPSYFPFTEPGAEMDISCLICGGSGCNVCKHTGWVEILGCGMAHPNLLSNCGIDPNKYSGFAFGMGVERITMLKYQIKDLRLFSENDVRFLRQFTAAV
;
A
#
# COMPACT_ATOMS: atom_id res chain seq x y z
N MET A 1 33.10 33.12 -11.03
CA MET A 1 33.70 34.45 -11.08
C MET A 1 33.30 35.17 -9.80
N ILE A 2 34.18 35.16 -8.83
CA ILE A 2 33.93 35.56 -7.44
C ILE A 2 34.65 36.89 -7.25
N LEU A 3 33.89 37.92 -6.89
CA LEU A 3 34.46 39.23 -6.55
C LEU A 3 34.53 39.37 -5.01
N ASN A 4 35.72 39.32 -4.51
CA ASN A 4 36.11 39.57 -3.13
C ASN A 4 36.35 41.06 -2.95
N THR A 5 35.53 41.78 -2.21
CA THR A 5 35.74 43.19 -1.82
C THR A 5 36.21 43.23 -0.37
N LYS A 6 37.52 43.45 -0.19
CA LYS A 6 38.14 43.81 1.08
C LYS A 6 37.83 45.29 1.39
N TYR A 7 37.12 45.52 2.50
CA TYR A 7 37.06 46.85 3.10
C TYR A 7 38.33 47.09 3.92
N ARG A 8 39.06 48.15 3.56
CA ARG A 8 40.26 48.68 4.20
C ARG A 8 39.81 49.80 5.14
N VAL A 9 40.08 49.71 6.44
CA VAL A 9 39.89 50.76 7.44
C VAL A 9 41.07 51.73 7.40
N PRO A 10 40.83 53.06 7.39
CA PRO A 10 41.94 54.05 7.41
C PRO A 10 42.62 54.12 8.78
N GLY A 11 43.90 54.37 8.72
CA GLY A 11 44.81 54.35 9.85
C GLY A 11 44.58 55.39 10.94
N THR A 12 44.84 54.97 12.13
CA THR A 12 44.91 55.81 13.35
C THR A 12 46.30 56.41 13.49
N GLU A 13 46.37 57.73 13.27
CA GLU A 13 47.55 58.47 13.74
C GLU A 13 47.62 58.52 15.25
N LYS A 14 48.77 58.14 15.80
CA LYS A 14 49.08 58.25 17.24
C LYS A 14 49.48 59.70 17.52
N HIS A 15 48.58 60.50 18.06
CA HIS A 15 48.94 61.73 18.75
C HIS A 15 49.13 61.43 20.23
N THR A 16 50.39 61.44 20.66
CA THR A 16 50.80 61.47 22.06
C THR A 16 50.79 62.91 22.56
N PHE A 17 49.79 63.28 23.34
CA PHE A 17 49.81 64.42 24.25
C PHE A 17 49.38 63.96 25.65
N PRO A 18 50.07 64.36 26.74
CA PRO A 18 49.66 64.05 28.09
C PRO A 18 48.59 65.04 28.52
N TYR A 19 47.33 64.67 28.25
CA TYR A 19 46.23 65.38 28.88
C TYR A 19 45.93 64.74 30.24
N PHE A 20 46.08 65.57 31.33
CA PHE A 20 45.44 65.30 32.58
C PHE A 20 43.92 65.24 32.34
N CYS A 21 43.33 64.03 32.31
CA CYS A 21 41.91 63.86 32.17
C CYS A 21 41.25 64.47 33.41
N SER A 22 40.50 65.58 33.26
CA SER A 22 39.80 66.18 34.37
C SER A 22 38.69 65.24 34.87
N MET A 23 38.34 65.32 36.13
CA MET A 23 37.21 64.53 36.70
C MET A 23 35.95 64.71 35.87
N ASP A 24 35.72 65.90 35.31
CA ASP A 24 34.54 66.23 34.51
C ASP A 24 34.54 65.48 33.17
N ASP A 25 35.70 65.30 32.53
CA ASP A 25 35.83 64.51 31.28
C ASP A 25 35.51 63.03 31.53
N LEU A 26 35.89 62.45 32.66
CA LEU A 26 35.58 61.09 33.04
C LEU A 26 34.08 60.93 33.35
N LEU A 27 33.45 61.89 33.98
CA LEU A 27 32.03 61.90 34.22
C LEU A 27 31.21 61.94 32.93
N VAL A 28 31.62 62.73 31.95
CA VAL A 28 30.98 62.79 30.67
C VAL A 28 31.12 61.44 29.94
N LYS A 29 32.29 60.80 29.98
CA LYS A 29 32.49 59.47 29.37
C LYS A 29 31.59 58.40 30.03
N ILE A 30 31.51 58.40 31.36
CA ILE A 30 30.67 57.45 32.10
C ILE A 30 29.18 57.65 31.75
N ASN A 31 28.71 58.89 31.65
CA ASN A 31 27.32 59.15 31.28
C ASN A 31 27.00 58.75 29.84
N ASN A 32 27.92 58.94 28.91
CA ASN A 32 27.78 58.47 27.53
C ASN A 32 27.68 56.97 27.48
N TYR A 33 28.51 56.23 28.22
CA TYR A 33 28.44 54.78 28.30
C TYR A 33 27.14 54.30 29.03
N LYS A 34 26.67 55.00 30.06
CA LYS A 34 25.37 54.68 30.68
C LYS A 34 24.23 54.82 29.68
N THR A 35 24.26 55.82 28.80
CA THR A 35 23.27 55.98 27.75
C THR A 35 23.36 54.89 26.70
N GLU A 36 24.57 54.53 26.28
CA GLU A 36 24.82 53.42 25.33
C GLU A 36 24.32 52.07 25.90
N ILE A 37 24.62 51.81 27.17
CA ILE A 37 24.16 50.60 27.89
C ILE A 37 22.63 50.55 27.99
N ASN A 38 21.97 51.69 28.31
CA ASN A 38 20.52 51.74 28.38
C ASN A 38 19.85 51.41 27.05
N ASN A 39 20.40 51.92 25.95
CA ASN A 39 19.83 51.74 24.61
C ASN A 39 20.19 50.39 23.98
N PHE A 40 21.05 49.63 24.62
CA PHE A 40 21.45 48.33 24.08
C PHE A 40 20.33 47.31 24.26
N ILE A 41 19.97 46.67 23.15
CA ILE A 41 18.97 45.58 23.10
C ILE A 41 19.70 44.34 22.51
N ALA A 42 19.57 43.18 23.16
CA ALA A 42 20.03 41.92 22.65
C ALA A 42 18.83 41.07 22.22
N LEU A 43 18.87 40.58 21.02
CA LEU A 43 17.86 39.66 20.44
C LEU A 43 18.29 38.20 20.57
N LYS A 44 19.58 37.96 20.71
CA LYS A 44 20.18 36.61 20.80
C LYS A 44 21.11 36.51 22.01
N SER A 45 21.27 35.29 22.52
CA SER A 45 22.17 35.01 23.65
C SER A 45 23.64 35.39 23.35
N GLU A 46 24.09 35.27 22.09
CA GLU A 46 25.43 35.66 21.62
C GLU A 46 25.65 37.19 21.76
N GLU A 47 24.61 38.00 21.52
CA GLU A 47 24.66 39.47 21.65
C GLU A 47 24.74 39.90 23.13
N ALA A 48 24.03 39.19 24.01
CA ALA A 48 24.13 39.43 25.47
C ALA A 48 25.53 39.07 25.95
N GLU A 49 26.15 38.01 25.49
CA GLU A 49 27.51 37.64 25.86
C GLU A 49 28.54 38.62 25.28
N ALA A 50 28.37 39.12 24.07
CA ALA A 50 29.19 40.16 23.47
C ALA A 50 29.12 41.46 24.29
N PHE A 51 27.93 41.84 24.83
CA PHE A 51 27.74 42.94 25.75
C PHE A 51 28.53 42.72 27.04
N ARG A 52 28.46 41.54 27.65
CA ARG A 52 29.25 41.18 28.84
C ARG A 52 30.76 41.37 28.63
N ILE A 53 31.29 40.86 27.52
CA ILE A 53 32.70 40.95 27.17
C ILE A 53 33.12 42.42 27.01
N LYS A 54 32.31 43.23 26.31
CA LYS A 54 32.59 44.66 26.05
C LYS A 54 32.63 45.50 27.34
N TYR A 55 31.66 45.34 28.25
CA TYR A 55 31.54 46.20 29.40
C TYR A 55 32.13 45.64 30.70
N THR A 56 31.86 44.36 31.03
CA THR A 56 32.24 43.78 32.33
C THR A 56 33.35 42.73 32.21
N GLY A 57 33.81 42.43 31.01
CA GLY A 57 34.87 41.43 30.73
C GLY A 57 36.22 41.79 31.39
N THR A 58 37.18 40.83 31.33
CA THR A 58 38.52 41.01 31.92
C THR A 58 39.35 42.13 31.29
N LYS A 59 39.02 42.53 30.05
CA LYS A 59 39.55 43.65 29.30
C LYS A 59 38.44 44.63 28.92
N GLY A 60 37.32 44.61 29.64
CA GLY A 60 36.15 45.44 29.35
C GLY A 60 36.28 46.90 29.83
N LEU A 61 35.39 47.75 29.31
CA LEU A 61 35.38 49.18 29.54
C LEU A 61 35.36 49.58 31.04
N VAL A 62 34.68 48.82 31.90
CA VAL A 62 34.67 49.04 33.34
C VAL A 62 36.10 48.97 33.94
N LYS A 63 36.90 47.98 33.50
CA LYS A 63 38.30 47.83 33.99
C LYS A 63 39.24 48.86 33.37
N GLU A 64 39.02 49.23 32.11
CA GLU A 64 39.78 50.29 31.46
C GLU A 64 39.58 51.62 32.21
N LEU A 65 38.36 52.02 32.46
CA LEU A 65 38.02 53.23 33.24
C LEU A 65 38.52 53.16 34.70
N MET A 66 38.50 51.97 35.35
CA MET A 66 39.12 51.81 36.68
C MET A 66 40.65 52.03 36.62
N GLY A 67 41.29 51.71 35.52
CA GLY A 67 42.70 51.99 35.31
C GLY A 67 43.03 53.47 35.34
N GLU A 68 42.13 54.32 34.87
CA GLU A 68 42.26 55.77 34.87
C GLU A 68 42.25 56.40 36.31
N MET A 69 41.92 55.62 37.33
CA MET A 69 41.98 56.06 38.73
C MET A 69 43.40 56.55 39.15
N LYS A 70 44.46 56.11 38.42
CA LYS A 70 45.82 56.54 38.64
C LYS A 70 46.03 58.01 38.27
N ASN A 71 45.24 58.53 37.35
CA ASN A 71 45.33 59.88 36.84
C ASN A 71 44.42 60.87 37.55
N VAL A 72 43.61 60.42 38.54
CA VAL A 72 42.68 61.25 39.33
C VAL A 72 43.41 61.81 40.55
N ALA A 73 43.15 63.09 40.91
CA ALA A 73 43.70 63.77 42.07
C ALA A 73 43.36 63.03 43.38
N ALA A 74 44.24 63.06 44.33
CA ALA A 74 44.17 62.25 45.56
C ALA A 74 42.90 62.49 46.41
N ASP A 75 42.43 63.73 46.42
CA ASP A 75 41.19 64.17 47.14
C ASP A 75 39.93 63.64 46.50
N LYS A 76 39.90 63.40 45.18
CA LYS A 76 38.74 62.96 44.42
C LYS A 76 38.72 61.44 44.15
N LYS A 77 39.74 60.69 44.53
CA LYS A 77 39.83 59.23 44.31
C LYS A 77 38.70 58.45 44.94
N ARG A 78 38.24 58.88 46.12
CA ARG A 78 37.15 58.22 46.81
C ARG A 78 35.83 58.36 46.07
N GLU A 79 35.55 59.57 45.60
CA GLU A 79 34.33 59.88 44.85
C GLU A 79 34.30 59.16 43.48
N PHE A 80 35.45 59.16 42.79
CA PHE A 80 35.60 58.39 41.53
C PHE A 80 35.43 56.88 41.74
N GLY A 81 35.94 56.33 42.85
CA GLY A 81 35.77 54.91 43.20
C GLY A 81 34.31 54.55 43.42
N GLN A 82 33.52 55.42 44.05
CA GLN A 82 32.08 55.22 44.24
C GLN A 82 31.36 55.23 42.91
N LEU A 83 31.62 56.20 42.04
CA LEU A 83 31.04 56.31 40.69
C LEU A 83 31.34 55.08 39.80
N MET A 84 32.57 54.60 39.89
CA MET A 84 32.97 53.41 39.13
C MET A 84 32.28 52.13 39.64
N ASN A 85 32.04 52.03 40.94
CA ASN A 85 31.30 50.90 41.49
C ASN A 85 29.83 50.94 41.07
N GLU A 86 29.22 52.12 41.09
CA GLU A 86 27.85 52.32 40.58
C GLU A 86 27.77 51.99 39.10
N PHE A 87 28.73 52.44 38.27
CA PHE A 87 28.76 52.14 36.85
C PHE A 87 28.90 50.64 36.59
N LYS A 88 29.76 49.96 37.37
CA LYS A 88 29.92 48.52 37.30
C LYS A 88 28.60 47.80 37.62
N LEU A 89 27.96 48.12 38.75
CA LEU A 89 26.66 47.53 39.13
C LEU A 89 25.58 47.76 38.07
N PHE A 90 25.58 48.97 37.48
CA PHE A 90 24.63 49.33 36.44
C PHE A 90 24.82 48.45 35.16
N ALA A 91 26.08 48.23 34.73
CA ALA A 91 26.39 47.36 33.58
C ALA A 91 26.08 45.89 33.86
N GLU A 92 26.34 45.43 35.08
CA GLU A 92 26.01 44.05 35.51
C GLU A 92 24.50 43.82 35.58
N ALA A 93 23.74 44.76 36.14
CA ALA A 93 22.29 44.68 36.20
C ALA A 93 21.65 44.64 34.78
N LYS A 94 22.17 45.42 33.83
CA LYS A 94 21.72 45.40 32.44
C LYS A 94 22.03 44.02 31.77
N TYR A 95 23.20 43.47 32.03
CA TYR A 95 23.56 42.15 31.49
C TYR A 95 22.59 41.04 32.02
N GLU A 96 22.31 41.03 33.32
CA GLU A 96 21.37 40.06 33.87
C GLU A 96 19.96 40.23 33.28
N ALA A 97 19.48 41.47 33.07
CA ALA A 97 18.23 41.72 32.38
C ALA A 97 18.23 41.20 30.91
N LEU A 98 19.31 41.44 30.17
CA LEU A 98 19.47 40.93 28.83
C LEU A 98 19.53 39.40 28.80
N LYS A 99 20.21 38.75 29.74
CA LYS A 99 20.25 37.30 29.89
C LYS A 99 18.87 36.72 30.13
N LEU A 100 18.06 37.34 30.97
CA LEU A 100 16.67 36.90 31.23
C LEU A 100 15.79 37.02 29.97
N THR A 101 15.97 38.07 29.19
CA THR A 101 15.19 38.25 27.93
C THR A 101 15.63 37.34 26.81
N THR A 102 16.91 37.00 26.70
CA THR A 102 17.44 36.12 25.70
C THR A 102 17.41 34.63 26.09
N SER A 103 17.28 34.30 27.36
CA SER A 103 17.08 32.91 27.83
C SER A 103 15.63 32.43 27.71
N ASN A 104 14.70 33.30 27.29
CA ASN A 104 13.35 32.93 26.91
C ASN A 104 13.27 32.42 25.45
N GLU A 105 14.28 31.74 24.94
CA GLU A 105 14.01 30.67 23.99
C GLU A 105 13.19 29.64 24.76
N ALA A 106 11.89 29.57 24.45
CA ALA A 106 10.99 28.60 25.04
C ALA A 106 11.70 27.22 24.95
N PRO A 107 11.72 26.43 26.04
CA PRO A 107 12.24 25.08 25.95
C PRO A 107 11.56 24.43 24.76
N VAL A 108 12.32 23.98 23.76
CA VAL A 108 11.76 23.15 22.69
C VAL A 108 11.12 21.99 23.44
N ASN A 109 9.80 22.00 23.52
CA ASN A 109 9.05 20.91 24.11
C ASN A 109 9.46 19.68 23.32
N SER A 110 10.24 18.80 23.91
CA SER A 110 10.69 17.56 23.29
C SER A 110 9.51 16.64 22.91
N ASP A 111 8.30 17.00 23.33
CA ASP A 111 7.04 16.30 23.04
C ASP A 111 6.27 16.90 21.86
N GLU A 112 6.68 18.05 21.33
CA GLU A 112 6.07 18.54 20.08
C GLU A 112 6.64 17.76 18.89
N PRO A 113 5.78 17.18 18.04
CA PRO A 113 6.23 16.46 16.86
C PRO A 113 6.99 17.41 15.92
N ASP A 114 8.18 16.99 15.50
CA ASP A 114 8.95 17.74 14.52
C ASP A 114 8.25 17.69 13.17
N LEU A 115 7.58 18.77 12.82
CA LEU A 115 6.82 18.89 11.57
C LEU A 115 7.71 18.94 10.30
N SER A 116 9.02 19.04 10.44
CA SER A 116 9.97 18.96 9.33
C SER A 116 10.31 17.52 8.95
N LEU A 117 10.02 16.55 9.83
CA LEU A 117 10.18 15.13 9.53
C LEU A 117 9.10 14.67 8.53
N PRO A 118 9.45 13.78 7.58
CA PRO A 118 8.45 13.17 6.72
C PRO A 118 7.43 12.42 7.59
N ALA A 119 6.13 12.58 7.28
CA ALA A 119 5.09 11.83 7.95
C ALA A 119 5.32 10.33 7.81
N ASP A 120 4.95 9.54 8.83
CA ASP A 120 4.96 8.10 8.73
C ASP A 120 4.10 7.67 7.53
N ALA A 121 4.69 6.88 6.65
CA ALA A 121 3.97 6.36 5.50
C ALA A 121 2.79 5.52 5.98
N LEU A 122 1.56 5.90 5.64
CA LEU A 122 0.39 5.08 5.90
C LEU A 122 0.58 3.72 5.20
N PRO A 123 0.51 2.60 5.94
CA PRO A 123 0.66 1.29 5.34
C PRO A 123 -0.48 1.08 4.33
N LEU A 124 -0.13 0.88 3.06
CA LEU A 124 -1.09 0.51 2.04
C LEU A 124 -1.66 -0.87 2.37
N GLY A 125 -2.98 -0.99 2.33
CA GLY A 125 -3.65 -2.28 2.44
C GLY A 125 -3.31 -3.19 1.25
N SER A 126 -3.54 -4.49 1.40
CA SER A 126 -3.42 -5.46 0.32
C SER A 126 -4.79 -5.96 -0.11
N ARG A 127 -4.94 -6.27 -1.39
CA ARG A 127 -6.11 -7.02 -1.88
C ARG A 127 -5.84 -8.51 -1.71
N HIS A 128 -6.86 -9.25 -1.33
CA HIS A 128 -6.76 -10.71 -1.23
C HIS A 128 -6.37 -11.31 -2.59
N PRO A 129 -5.40 -12.25 -2.67
CA PRO A 129 -4.92 -12.80 -3.96
C PRO A 129 -6.00 -13.46 -4.79
N ILE A 130 -7.00 -14.11 -4.16
CA ILE A 130 -8.18 -14.63 -4.88
C ILE A 130 -8.94 -13.51 -5.58
N SER A 131 -9.15 -12.37 -4.92
CA SER A 131 -9.84 -11.23 -5.53
C SER A 131 -9.06 -10.65 -6.70
N LEU A 132 -7.73 -10.55 -6.58
CA LEU A 132 -6.86 -10.08 -7.67
C LEU A 132 -6.98 -10.98 -8.89
N VAL A 133 -6.89 -12.31 -8.70
CA VAL A 133 -6.96 -13.27 -9.80
C VAL A 133 -8.36 -13.33 -10.38
N ARG A 134 -9.42 -13.37 -9.56
CA ARG A 134 -10.81 -13.32 -10.04
C ARG A 134 -11.06 -12.07 -10.90
N ASN A 135 -10.64 -10.90 -10.44
CA ASN A 135 -10.84 -9.66 -11.19
C ASN A 135 -10.04 -9.68 -12.51
N ARG A 136 -8.84 -10.25 -12.52
CA ARG A 136 -8.05 -10.42 -13.74
C ARG A 136 -8.73 -11.38 -14.72
N ILE A 137 -9.27 -12.51 -14.26
CA ILE A 137 -10.05 -13.46 -15.08
C ILE A 137 -11.25 -12.73 -15.71
N VAL A 138 -12.04 -12.03 -14.87
CA VAL A 138 -13.20 -11.24 -15.33
C VAL A 138 -12.80 -10.24 -16.41
N SER A 139 -11.75 -9.45 -16.16
CA SER A 139 -11.27 -8.45 -17.13
C SER A 139 -10.84 -9.07 -18.47
N ILE A 140 -10.20 -10.26 -18.45
CA ILE A 140 -9.79 -10.94 -19.69
C ILE A 140 -11.02 -11.34 -20.51
N PHE A 141 -12.04 -11.95 -19.88
CA PHE A 141 -13.24 -12.39 -20.59
C PHE A 141 -14.15 -11.24 -21.01
N GLN A 142 -14.21 -10.15 -20.23
CA GLN A 142 -14.92 -8.93 -20.66
C GLN A 142 -14.35 -8.34 -21.95
N ARG A 143 -13.04 -8.39 -22.15
CA ARG A 143 -12.40 -7.98 -23.43
C ARG A 143 -12.77 -8.89 -24.61
N LEU A 144 -13.21 -10.12 -24.33
CA LEU A 144 -13.77 -11.03 -25.32
C LEU A 144 -15.30 -10.87 -25.49
N GLY A 145 -15.91 -9.88 -24.82
CA GLY A 145 -17.35 -9.60 -24.92
C GLY A 145 -18.22 -10.47 -24.01
N PHE A 146 -17.65 -11.13 -22.99
CA PHE A 146 -18.44 -11.85 -21.99
C PHE A 146 -18.98 -10.87 -20.95
N ALA A 147 -20.27 -10.97 -20.63
CA ALA A 147 -20.89 -10.30 -19.51
C ALA A 147 -20.74 -11.11 -18.23
N VAL A 148 -20.76 -10.46 -17.08
CA VAL A 148 -20.79 -11.14 -15.78
C VAL A 148 -22.22 -11.44 -15.40
N ALA A 149 -22.51 -12.68 -15.05
CA ALA A 149 -23.80 -13.13 -14.51
C ALA A 149 -23.58 -13.68 -13.09
N GLU A 150 -24.50 -13.34 -12.18
CA GLU A 150 -24.48 -13.77 -10.78
C GLU A 150 -25.79 -14.48 -10.45
N GLY A 151 -25.74 -15.39 -9.47
CA GLY A 151 -26.89 -16.15 -9.01
C GLY A 151 -26.73 -16.57 -7.55
N PRO A 152 -27.77 -17.19 -6.95
CA PRO A 152 -27.79 -17.57 -5.55
C PRO A 152 -26.77 -18.66 -5.22
N GLU A 153 -26.29 -18.70 -3.98
CA GLU A 153 -25.44 -19.76 -3.46
C GLU A 153 -26.25 -20.97 -2.95
N ILE A 154 -27.51 -20.74 -2.57
CA ILE A 154 -28.47 -21.80 -2.25
C ILE A 154 -29.28 -22.06 -3.50
N GLU A 155 -29.27 -23.31 -3.96
CA GLU A 155 -29.90 -23.74 -5.21
C GLU A 155 -30.81 -24.94 -4.98
N ASP A 156 -31.72 -25.13 -5.92
CA ASP A 156 -32.52 -26.35 -6.00
C ASP A 156 -31.81 -27.44 -6.83
N ASP A 157 -32.35 -28.65 -6.76
CA ASP A 157 -31.81 -29.79 -7.52
C ASP A 157 -31.88 -29.57 -9.02
N TRP A 158 -32.94 -28.93 -9.53
CA TRP A 158 -33.09 -28.65 -10.95
C TRP A 158 -31.93 -27.89 -11.53
N HIS A 159 -31.63 -26.73 -10.96
CA HIS A 159 -30.59 -25.84 -11.48
C HIS A 159 -29.16 -26.37 -11.22
N ASN A 160 -28.97 -27.11 -10.11
CA ASN A 160 -27.62 -27.59 -9.78
C ASN A 160 -27.30 -28.94 -10.44
N PHE A 161 -28.31 -29.77 -10.79
CA PHE A 161 -28.05 -31.10 -11.32
C PHE A 161 -28.93 -31.49 -12.51
N THR A 162 -30.25 -31.52 -12.41
CA THR A 162 -31.15 -32.12 -13.39
C THR A 162 -31.06 -31.41 -14.75
N ALA A 163 -31.13 -30.09 -14.78
CA ALA A 163 -31.00 -29.30 -16.00
C ALA A 163 -29.64 -29.52 -16.69
N LEU A 164 -28.60 -29.79 -15.91
CA LEU A 164 -27.23 -30.06 -16.38
C LEU A 164 -26.98 -31.49 -16.86
N ASN A 165 -28.05 -32.25 -17.12
CA ASN A 165 -27.97 -33.62 -17.60
C ASN A 165 -27.28 -34.59 -16.59
N LEU A 166 -27.32 -34.30 -15.29
CA LEU A 166 -26.86 -35.21 -14.25
C LEU A 166 -28.01 -36.13 -13.83
N PRO A 167 -27.88 -37.46 -14.00
CA PRO A 167 -28.92 -38.41 -13.63
C PRO A 167 -29.12 -38.49 -12.10
N GLU A 168 -30.27 -38.96 -11.65
CA GLU A 168 -30.63 -39.04 -10.22
C GLU A 168 -29.60 -39.83 -9.38
N ASN A 169 -29.03 -40.89 -9.97
CA ASN A 169 -28.07 -41.75 -9.29
C ASN A 169 -26.60 -41.33 -9.50
N HIS A 170 -26.33 -40.10 -9.92
CA HIS A 170 -24.98 -39.64 -10.14
C HIS A 170 -24.25 -39.42 -8.81
N PRO A 171 -23.00 -39.87 -8.63
CA PRO A 171 -22.25 -39.74 -7.37
C PRO A 171 -22.16 -38.31 -6.84
N ALA A 172 -22.10 -37.30 -7.69
CA ALA A 172 -22.05 -35.89 -7.29
C ALA A 172 -23.28 -35.43 -6.49
N ARG A 173 -24.40 -36.17 -6.52
CA ARG A 173 -25.60 -35.93 -5.72
C ARG A 173 -25.53 -36.57 -4.32
N ASP A 174 -24.47 -37.36 -4.03
CA ASP A 174 -24.33 -37.96 -2.72
C ASP A 174 -24.10 -36.90 -1.64
N MET A 175 -24.72 -37.11 -0.47
CA MET A 175 -24.52 -36.26 0.72
C MET A 175 -23.07 -36.21 1.20
N GLN A 176 -22.22 -37.14 0.75
CA GLN A 176 -20.78 -37.11 1.00
C GLN A 176 -20.06 -36.03 0.21
N ASP A 177 -20.60 -35.62 -0.94
CA ASP A 177 -19.99 -34.64 -1.84
C ASP A 177 -20.73 -33.30 -1.85
N THR A 178 -22.01 -33.26 -1.40
CA THR A 178 -22.89 -32.08 -1.47
C THR A 178 -23.47 -31.72 -0.10
N PHE A 179 -23.52 -30.42 0.20
CA PHE A 179 -24.17 -29.90 1.41
C PHE A 179 -25.67 -29.64 1.12
N TYR A 180 -26.54 -30.47 1.65
CA TYR A 180 -27.99 -30.28 1.61
C TYR A 180 -28.50 -29.51 2.82
N ILE A 181 -29.63 -28.80 2.68
CA ILE A 181 -30.27 -28.07 3.75
C ILE A 181 -31.24 -29.00 4.46
N ASN A 182 -31.00 -29.34 5.73
CA ASN A 182 -31.78 -30.35 6.49
C ASN A 182 -33.30 -30.10 6.50
N GLN A 183 -33.74 -28.86 6.52
CA GLN A 183 -35.16 -28.48 6.58
C GLN A 183 -35.85 -28.52 5.22
N HIS A 184 -35.08 -28.54 4.14
CA HIS A 184 -35.52 -28.54 2.76
C HIS A 184 -34.54 -29.39 1.94
N PRO A 185 -34.70 -30.74 1.89
CA PRO A 185 -33.74 -31.65 1.29
C PRO A 185 -33.56 -31.45 -0.22
N ASP A 186 -34.51 -30.78 -0.89
CA ASP A 186 -34.38 -30.41 -2.30
C ASP A 186 -33.51 -29.18 -2.54
N TRP A 187 -33.08 -28.50 -1.47
CA TRP A 187 -32.22 -27.34 -1.50
C TRP A 187 -30.82 -27.67 -1.01
N LEU A 188 -29.82 -27.09 -1.66
CA LEU A 188 -28.42 -27.38 -1.41
C LEU A 188 -27.53 -26.13 -1.59
N LEU A 189 -26.32 -26.20 -1.07
CA LEU A 189 -25.29 -25.24 -1.44
C LEU A 189 -24.70 -25.66 -2.79
N ARG A 190 -24.71 -24.74 -3.78
CA ARG A 190 -24.27 -25.04 -5.15
C ARG A 190 -22.85 -25.60 -5.18
N THR A 191 -22.67 -26.67 -5.95
CA THR A 191 -21.39 -27.39 -6.09
C THR A 191 -20.51 -26.82 -7.22
N HIS A 192 -21.09 -25.99 -8.06
CA HIS A 192 -20.47 -25.27 -9.18
C HIS A 192 -21.31 -24.04 -9.54
N THR A 193 -20.80 -23.17 -10.38
CA THR A 193 -21.52 -21.97 -10.83
C THR A 193 -22.35 -22.20 -12.09
N SER A 194 -22.42 -23.44 -12.60
CA SER A 194 -23.22 -23.82 -13.78
C SER A 194 -24.73 -23.60 -13.55
N SER A 195 -25.21 -23.59 -12.31
CA SER A 195 -26.60 -23.22 -11.97
C SER A 195 -26.96 -21.82 -12.47
N VAL A 196 -26.01 -20.87 -12.42
CA VAL A 196 -26.22 -19.53 -12.98
C VAL A 196 -26.35 -19.58 -14.50
N GLN A 197 -25.59 -20.47 -15.16
CA GLN A 197 -25.71 -20.68 -16.61
C GLN A 197 -27.11 -21.20 -17.00
N VAL A 198 -27.66 -22.16 -16.23
CA VAL A 198 -29.03 -22.66 -16.42
C VAL A 198 -30.05 -21.51 -16.31
N ARG A 199 -29.96 -20.71 -15.26
CA ARG A 199 -30.85 -19.55 -15.05
C ARG A 199 -30.78 -18.53 -16.20
N GLU A 200 -29.60 -18.32 -16.77
CA GLU A 200 -29.45 -17.42 -17.93
C GLU A 200 -30.00 -18.05 -19.22
N MET A 201 -29.83 -19.34 -19.40
CA MET A 201 -30.44 -20.07 -20.54
C MET A 201 -31.97 -20.05 -20.51
N GLU A 202 -32.58 -20.24 -19.36
CA GLU A 202 -34.03 -20.21 -19.15
C GLU A 202 -34.67 -18.86 -19.48
N LYS A 203 -33.91 -17.75 -19.46
CA LYS A 203 -34.39 -16.45 -19.91
C LYS A 203 -34.65 -16.38 -21.41
N GLY A 204 -34.15 -17.34 -22.18
CA GLY A 204 -34.36 -17.44 -23.63
C GLY A 204 -33.77 -16.29 -24.47
N LYS A 205 -32.89 -15.48 -23.92
CA LYS A 205 -32.29 -14.33 -24.61
C LYS A 205 -30.99 -14.74 -25.28
N LEU A 206 -31.03 -15.08 -26.55
CA LEU A 206 -29.86 -15.48 -27.35
C LEU A 206 -29.37 -14.30 -28.21
N PRO A 207 -28.06 -14.22 -28.52
CA PRO A 207 -26.98 -15.10 -28.05
C PRO A 207 -26.61 -14.89 -26.59
N ILE A 208 -26.14 -15.94 -25.90
CA ILE A 208 -25.63 -15.88 -24.52
C ILE A 208 -24.11 -15.87 -24.58
N ARG A 209 -23.46 -14.93 -23.91
CA ARG A 209 -22.01 -14.89 -23.72
C ARG A 209 -21.71 -14.34 -22.34
N ILE A 210 -21.53 -15.23 -21.37
CA ILE A 210 -21.44 -14.89 -19.96
C ILE A 210 -20.28 -15.61 -19.28
N ILE A 211 -19.79 -15.01 -18.19
CA ILE A 211 -18.99 -15.67 -17.16
C ILE A 211 -19.73 -15.57 -15.82
N CYS A 212 -19.63 -16.62 -15.03
CA CYS A 212 -20.32 -16.78 -13.75
C CYS A 212 -19.27 -16.93 -12.63
N PRO A 213 -18.70 -15.82 -12.10
CA PRO A 213 -17.82 -15.89 -10.95
C PRO A 213 -18.64 -16.12 -9.67
N GLY A 214 -18.21 -17.06 -8.82
CA GLY A 214 -18.93 -17.30 -7.59
C GLY A 214 -18.23 -18.27 -6.66
N ARG A 215 -18.70 -18.29 -5.41
CA ARG A 215 -18.31 -19.29 -4.41
C ARG A 215 -19.11 -20.56 -4.61
N VAL A 216 -18.47 -21.68 -4.42
CA VAL A 216 -19.08 -23.02 -4.53
C VAL A 216 -18.66 -23.89 -3.35
N TYR A 217 -19.39 -24.95 -3.10
CA TYR A 217 -19.29 -25.74 -1.89
C TYR A 217 -19.21 -27.23 -2.22
N ARG A 218 -18.30 -27.95 -1.57
CA ARG A 218 -18.18 -29.41 -1.66
C ARG A 218 -17.87 -29.98 -0.29
N ASN A 219 -18.51 -31.05 0.06
CA ASN A 219 -18.31 -31.71 1.35
C ASN A 219 -16.99 -32.51 1.38
N GLU A 220 -15.89 -31.79 1.19
CA GLU A 220 -14.54 -32.36 1.17
C GLU A 220 -13.79 -32.07 2.47
N THR A 221 -12.92 -33.00 2.88
CA THR A 221 -12.01 -32.77 4.01
C THR A 221 -10.97 -31.70 3.67
N ILE A 222 -10.86 -30.70 4.55
CA ILE A 222 -9.93 -29.58 4.38
C ILE A 222 -8.49 -30.07 4.39
N SER A 223 -7.72 -29.72 3.36
CA SER A 223 -6.32 -30.09 3.18
C SER A 223 -5.55 -29.00 2.43
N ALA A 224 -4.25 -29.19 2.21
CA ALA A 224 -3.47 -28.30 1.37
C ALA A 224 -3.95 -28.19 -0.10
N ARG A 225 -4.85 -29.09 -0.54
CA ARG A 225 -5.31 -29.20 -1.94
C ARG A 225 -6.82 -29.14 -2.11
N ALA A 226 -7.60 -29.27 -1.03
CA ALA A 226 -9.05 -29.27 -1.02
C ALA A 226 -9.59 -28.42 0.13
N HIS A 227 -10.75 -27.81 -0.08
CA HIS A 227 -11.45 -27.06 0.94
C HIS A 227 -12.97 -27.24 0.76
N CYS A 228 -13.74 -27.12 1.82
CA CYS A 228 -15.19 -27.27 1.76
C CYS A 228 -15.90 -26.13 0.99
N PHE A 229 -15.22 -25.06 0.71
CA PHE A 229 -15.65 -24.02 -0.24
C PHE A 229 -14.45 -23.50 -1.03
N PHE A 230 -14.70 -23.06 -2.26
CA PHE A 230 -13.72 -22.40 -3.12
C PHE A 230 -14.44 -21.50 -4.13
N HIS A 231 -13.67 -20.80 -4.97
CA HIS A 231 -14.24 -19.89 -5.96
C HIS A 231 -14.04 -20.47 -7.37
N GLN A 232 -15.10 -20.43 -8.15
CA GLN A 232 -15.07 -20.77 -9.58
C GLN A 232 -15.36 -19.55 -10.44
N VAL A 233 -14.84 -19.58 -11.65
CA VAL A 233 -15.34 -18.79 -12.78
C VAL A 233 -15.67 -19.76 -13.88
N GLU A 234 -16.94 -19.84 -14.21
CA GLU A 234 -17.40 -20.62 -15.36
C GLU A 234 -17.85 -19.69 -16.48
N GLY A 235 -17.70 -20.13 -17.73
CA GLY A 235 -18.14 -19.38 -18.89
C GLY A 235 -19.06 -20.20 -19.75
N LEU A 236 -20.03 -19.50 -20.36
CA LEU A 236 -20.97 -20.08 -21.34
C LEU A 236 -21.08 -19.15 -22.54
N TYR A 237 -20.93 -19.72 -23.72
CA TYR A 237 -21.25 -19.05 -24.98
C TYR A 237 -22.18 -19.90 -25.82
N ILE A 238 -23.37 -19.37 -26.15
CA ILE A 238 -24.37 -20.02 -27.01
C ILE A 238 -24.76 -19.04 -28.11
N ALA A 239 -24.62 -19.49 -29.35
CA ALA A 239 -25.06 -18.77 -30.54
C ALA A 239 -25.29 -19.77 -31.71
N GLU A 240 -25.68 -19.29 -32.87
CA GLU A 240 -25.70 -20.11 -34.09
C GLU A 240 -24.26 -20.44 -34.52
N ASN A 241 -24.01 -21.70 -34.93
CA ASN A 241 -22.75 -22.18 -35.50
C ASN A 241 -21.49 -22.03 -34.58
N VAL A 242 -21.65 -22.09 -33.28
CA VAL A 242 -20.49 -22.12 -32.36
C VAL A 242 -19.79 -23.47 -32.43
N SER A 243 -18.46 -23.46 -32.51
CA SER A 243 -17.65 -24.65 -32.71
C SER A 243 -16.63 -24.87 -31.56
N PHE A 244 -16.08 -26.06 -31.51
CA PHE A 244 -14.95 -26.39 -30.62
C PHE A 244 -13.69 -25.57 -30.93
N ALA A 245 -13.55 -25.07 -32.16
CA ALA A 245 -12.46 -24.16 -32.51
C ALA A 245 -12.60 -22.80 -31.82
N ASP A 246 -13.83 -22.29 -31.71
CA ASP A 246 -14.11 -21.02 -30.96
C ASP A 246 -13.78 -21.18 -29.48
N LEU A 247 -14.15 -22.32 -28.88
CA LEU A 247 -13.74 -22.66 -27.52
C LEU A 247 -12.22 -22.64 -27.35
N LYS A 248 -11.49 -23.35 -28.23
CA LYS A 248 -10.03 -23.36 -28.17
C LYS A 248 -9.45 -21.97 -28.27
N GLN A 249 -9.88 -21.18 -29.23
CA GLN A 249 -9.36 -19.82 -29.44
C GLN A 249 -9.61 -18.92 -28.23
N THR A 250 -10.80 -19.00 -27.64
CA THR A 250 -11.17 -18.28 -26.41
C THR A 250 -10.24 -18.66 -25.26
N LEU A 251 -9.98 -19.94 -25.07
CA LEU A 251 -9.13 -20.43 -23.98
C LEU A 251 -7.64 -20.18 -24.24
N TYR A 252 -7.18 -20.23 -25.48
CA TYR A 252 -5.81 -19.81 -25.85
C TYR A 252 -5.56 -18.35 -25.49
N PHE A 253 -6.50 -17.48 -25.85
CA PHE A 253 -6.41 -16.06 -25.49
C PHE A 253 -6.35 -15.88 -23.96
N PHE A 254 -7.22 -16.56 -23.23
CA PHE A 254 -7.23 -16.51 -21.75
C PHE A 254 -5.88 -16.91 -21.16
N VAL A 255 -5.30 -18.04 -21.60
CA VAL A 255 -4.02 -18.52 -21.06
C VAL A 255 -2.88 -17.55 -21.36
N GLN A 256 -2.82 -17.02 -22.56
CA GLN A 256 -1.77 -16.07 -22.96
C GLN A 256 -1.85 -14.77 -22.14
N GLU A 257 -3.05 -14.26 -21.88
CA GLU A 257 -3.27 -13.04 -21.08
C GLU A 257 -3.02 -13.27 -19.59
N MET A 258 -3.29 -14.48 -19.10
CA MET A 258 -3.17 -14.81 -17.68
C MET A 258 -1.76 -15.23 -17.29
N PHE A 259 -1.09 -16.01 -18.10
CA PHE A 259 0.17 -16.69 -17.79
C PHE A 259 1.34 -16.32 -18.73
N GLY A 260 1.07 -15.62 -19.83
CA GLY A 260 2.07 -15.23 -20.82
C GLY A 260 2.09 -16.10 -22.07
N LYS A 261 2.75 -15.61 -23.12
CA LYS A 261 2.74 -16.23 -24.46
C LYS A 261 3.58 -17.51 -24.55
N GLU A 262 4.53 -17.69 -23.64
CA GLU A 262 5.46 -18.85 -23.65
C GLU A 262 4.83 -20.13 -23.07
N VAL A 263 3.64 -20.02 -22.45
CA VAL A 263 2.96 -21.15 -21.82
C VAL A 263 2.33 -22.04 -22.89
N LYS A 264 2.74 -23.31 -22.90
CA LYS A 264 2.18 -24.33 -23.80
C LYS A 264 0.85 -24.83 -23.25
N ILE A 265 -0.09 -25.14 -24.16
CA ILE A 265 -1.44 -25.57 -23.86
C ILE A 265 -1.67 -26.91 -24.53
N ARG A 266 -2.37 -27.83 -23.84
CA ARG A 266 -2.90 -29.05 -24.44
C ARG A 266 -4.31 -29.31 -23.92
N PHE A 267 -5.11 -29.93 -24.78
CA PHE A 267 -6.43 -30.43 -24.42
C PHE A 267 -6.36 -31.95 -24.33
N ARG A 268 -6.99 -32.51 -23.31
CA ARG A 268 -7.17 -33.95 -23.14
C ARG A 268 -8.69 -34.26 -23.13
N PRO A 269 -9.16 -35.26 -23.90
CA PRO A 269 -10.54 -35.70 -23.81
C PRO A 269 -10.91 -36.02 -22.33
N SER A 270 -12.06 -35.56 -21.88
CA SER A 270 -12.62 -35.86 -20.55
C SER A 270 -14.13 -35.86 -20.65
N TYR A 271 -14.76 -36.61 -19.79
CA TYR A 271 -16.21 -36.74 -19.74
C TYR A 271 -16.81 -35.76 -18.69
N PHE A 272 -17.81 -35.00 -19.10
CA PHE A 272 -18.68 -34.24 -18.21
C PHE A 272 -20.13 -34.42 -18.67
N PRO A 273 -21.11 -34.64 -17.75
CA PRO A 273 -22.50 -34.92 -18.13
C PRO A 273 -23.13 -33.81 -19.00
N PHE A 274 -22.69 -32.58 -18.81
CA PHE A 274 -23.25 -31.39 -19.47
C PHE A 274 -22.45 -30.93 -20.72
N THR A 275 -21.43 -31.67 -21.14
CA THR A 275 -20.64 -31.34 -22.36
C THR A 275 -20.37 -32.57 -23.23
N GLU A 276 -20.51 -32.39 -24.57
CA GLU A 276 -20.21 -33.39 -25.59
C GLU A 276 -19.75 -32.72 -26.89
N PRO A 277 -18.48 -32.81 -27.30
CA PRO A 277 -17.34 -33.44 -26.61
C PRO A 277 -16.88 -32.59 -25.43
N GLY A 278 -16.36 -33.28 -24.37
CA GLY A 278 -15.72 -32.67 -23.21
C GLY A 278 -14.21 -32.81 -23.25
N ALA A 279 -13.51 -31.89 -22.63
CA ALA A 279 -12.06 -31.89 -22.52
C ALA A 279 -11.58 -31.19 -21.21
N GLU A 280 -10.44 -31.60 -20.73
CA GLU A 280 -9.65 -30.87 -19.74
C GLU A 280 -8.52 -30.11 -20.44
N MET A 281 -8.24 -28.90 -19.97
CA MET A 281 -7.13 -28.11 -20.47
C MET A 281 -6.00 -28.04 -19.46
N ASP A 282 -4.82 -28.46 -19.91
CA ASP A 282 -3.58 -28.38 -19.16
C ASP A 282 -2.68 -27.28 -19.73
N ILE A 283 -1.89 -26.68 -18.86
CA ILE A 283 -0.78 -25.79 -19.22
C ILE A 283 0.57 -26.42 -18.84
N SER A 284 1.64 -26.02 -19.53
CA SER A 284 2.99 -26.37 -19.12
C SER A 284 3.24 -25.84 -17.69
N CYS A 285 3.85 -26.65 -16.85
CA CYS A 285 4.06 -26.29 -15.43
C CYS A 285 4.92 -25.04 -15.31
N LEU A 286 4.39 -23.98 -14.70
CA LEU A 286 5.07 -22.71 -14.53
C LEU A 286 6.26 -22.76 -13.55
N ILE A 287 6.31 -23.78 -12.70
CA ILE A 287 7.36 -23.93 -11.69
C ILE A 287 8.61 -24.58 -12.29
N CYS A 288 8.44 -25.62 -13.13
CA CYS A 288 9.56 -26.36 -13.70
C CYS A 288 9.74 -26.14 -15.20
N GLY A 289 8.99 -25.22 -15.81
CA GLY A 289 9.04 -24.96 -17.26
C GLY A 289 8.69 -26.17 -18.12
N GLY A 290 7.96 -27.16 -17.57
CA GLY A 290 7.61 -28.40 -18.28
C GLY A 290 8.59 -29.56 -18.08
N SER A 291 9.70 -29.39 -17.36
CA SER A 291 10.70 -30.46 -17.13
C SER A 291 10.27 -31.56 -16.15
N GLY A 292 9.23 -31.30 -15.35
CA GLY A 292 8.71 -32.21 -14.34
C GLY A 292 9.16 -31.83 -12.91
N CYS A 293 8.20 -31.77 -11.98
CA CYS A 293 8.43 -31.52 -10.55
C CYS A 293 7.30 -32.14 -9.72
N ASN A 294 7.43 -32.07 -8.38
CA ASN A 294 6.42 -32.60 -7.48
C ASN A 294 5.03 -31.94 -7.63
N VAL A 295 4.97 -30.68 -8.06
CA VAL A 295 3.71 -29.94 -8.26
C VAL A 295 2.95 -30.50 -9.47
N CYS A 296 3.61 -30.74 -10.58
CA CYS A 296 3.03 -31.35 -11.77
C CYS A 296 3.09 -32.89 -11.75
N LYS A 297 3.45 -33.51 -10.61
CA LYS A 297 3.64 -34.97 -10.46
C LYS A 297 4.58 -35.55 -11.55
N HIS A 298 5.65 -34.83 -11.86
CA HIS A 298 6.66 -35.15 -12.87
C HIS A 298 6.15 -35.24 -14.32
N THR A 299 4.89 -34.84 -14.58
CA THR A 299 4.33 -34.86 -15.96
C THR A 299 4.74 -33.66 -16.80
N GLY A 300 5.20 -32.56 -16.18
CA GLY A 300 5.44 -31.28 -16.84
C GLY A 300 4.17 -30.47 -17.14
N TRP A 301 2.98 -30.99 -16.83
CA TRP A 301 1.69 -30.39 -17.15
C TRP A 301 0.82 -30.22 -15.91
N VAL A 302 0.02 -29.16 -15.88
CA VAL A 302 -0.94 -28.90 -14.79
C VAL A 302 -2.29 -28.57 -15.40
N GLU A 303 -3.31 -29.34 -15.01
CA GLU A 303 -4.69 -29.07 -15.36
C GLU A 303 -5.15 -27.78 -14.69
N ILE A 304 -5.82 -26.89 -15.44
CA ILE A 304 -6.32 -25.62 -14.95
C ILE A 304 -7.84 -25.46 -15.06
N LEU A 305 -8.49 -26.16 -16.01
CA LEU A 305 -9.93 -26.08 -16.21
C LEU A 305 -10.49 -27.28 -16.97
N GLY A 306 -11.79 -27.52 -16.78
CA GLY A 306 -12.61 -28.37 -17.65
C GLY A 306 -13.38 -27.53 -18.65
N CYS A 307 -13.65 -28.07 -19.83
CA CYS A 307 -14.37 -27.39 -20.90
C CYS A 307 -15.04 -28.37 -21.86
N GLY A 308 -15.92 -27.87 -22.73
CA GLY A 308 -16.52 -28.70 -23.77
C GLY A 308 -17.64 -27.97 -24.51
N MET A 309 -18.17 -28.62 -25.53
CA MET A 309 -19.39 -28.14 -26.21
C MET A 309 -20.60 -28.44 -25.33
N ALA A 310 -21.54 -27.52 -25.25
CA ALA A 310 -22.77 -27.69 -24.49
C ALA A 310 -23.56 -28.91 -24.99
N HIS A 311 -23.90 -29.84 -24.09
CA HIS A 311 -24.62 -31.05 -24.46
C HIS A 311 -26.02 -30.69 -25.01
N PRO A 312 -26.49 -31.35 -26.11
CA PRO A 312 -27.81 -31.05 -26.65
C PRO A 312 -28.96 -31.18 -25.66
N ASN A 313 -28.89 -32.15 -24.73
CA ASN A 313 -29.90 -32.30 -23.68
C ASN A 313 -29.93 -31.09 -22.73
N LEU A 314 -28.77 -30.52 -22.38
CA LEU A 314 -28.70 -29.31 -21.57
C LEU A 314 -29.43 -28.15 -22.24
N LEU A 315 -29.19 -27.93 -23.54
CA LEU A 315 -29.87 -26.90 -24.31
C LEU A 315 -31.39 -27.13 -24.34
N SER A 316 -31.82 -28.39 -24.62
CA SER A 316 -33.24 -28.76 -24.65
C SER A 316 -33.91 -28.59 -23.29
N ASN A 317 -33.26 -28.98 -22.18
CA ASN A 317 -33.77 -28.83 -20.81
C ASN A 317 -34.03 -27.35 -20.47
N CYS A 318 -33.22 -26.44 -21.04
CA CYS A 318 -33.38 -24.99 -20.86
C CYS A 318 -34.22 -24.31 -21.94
N GLY A 319 -34.92 -25.08 -22.78
CA GLY A 319 -35.80 -24.55 -23.83
C GLY A 319 -35.13 -23.97 -25.06
N ILE A 320 -33.85 -24.29 -25.28
CA ILE A 320 -33.06 -23.86 -26.44
C ILE A 320 -33.01 -24.97 -27.48
N ASP A 321 -33.32 -24.66 -28.75
CA ASP A 321 -33.28 -25.64 -29.85
C ASP A 321 -31.85 -26.03 -30.21
N PRO A 322 -31.39 -27.27 -29.92
CA PRO A 322 -30.04 -27.73 -30.20
C PRO A 322 -29.72 -27.93 -31.70
N ASN A 323 -30.76 -27.94 -32.57
CA ASN A 323 -30.55 -28.02 -34.03
C ASN A 323 -30.18 -26.64 -34.62
N LYS A 324 -30.57 -25.57 -33.95
CA LYS A 324 -30.30 -24.20 -34.40
C LYS A 324 -29.12 -23.56 -33.66
N TYR A 325 -28.97 -23.85 -32.37
CA TYR A 325 -27.95 -23.24 -31.51
C TYR A 325 -26.97 -24.28 -31.02
N SER A 326 -25.73 -23.89 -30.99
CA SER A 326 -24.64 -24.61 -30.37
C SER A 326 -23.91 -23.71 -29.39
N GLY A 327 -23.11 -24.29 -28.52
CA GLY A 327 -22.37 -23.49 -27.54
C GLY A 327 -21.24 -24.25 -26.92
N PHE A 328 -20.44 -23.55 -26.15
CA PHE A 328 -19.42 -24.16 -25.32
C PHE A 328 -19.46 -23.62 -23.89
N ALA A 329 -18.99 -24.45 -22.96
CA ALA A 329 -18.79 -24.07 -21.58
C ALA A 329 -17.36 -24.40 -21.13
N PHE A 330 -16.90 -23.69 -20.11
CA PHE A 330 -15.65 -23.96 -19.40
C PHE A 330 -15.78 -23.57 -17.94
N GLY A 331 -14.99 -24.22 -17.06
CA GLY A 331 -15.00 -23.93 -15.63
C GLY A 331 -13.62 -24.06 -15.00
N MET A 332 -13.21 -23.05 -14.24
CA MET A 332 -11.91 -22.98 -13.58
C MET A 332 -12.01 -22.63 -12.11
N GLY A 333 -11.20 -23.28 -11.27
CA GLY A 333 -11.03 -22.93 -9.85
C GLY A 333 -10.07 -21.75 -9.69
N VAL A 334 -10.53 -20.67 -9.08
CA VAL A 334 -9.73 -19.44 -8.91
C VAL A 334 -8.53 -19.68 -8.02
N GLU A 335 -8.70 -20.49 -6.95
CA GLU A 335 -7.62 -20.90 -6.05
C GLU A 335 -6.51 -21.62 -6.79
N ARG A 336 -6.86 -22.56 -7.67
CA ARG A 336 -5.88 -23.32 -8.48
C ARG A 336 -5.04 -22.39 -9.34
N ILE A 337 -5.68 -21.46 -10.04
CA ILE A 337 -5.00 -20.46 -10.85
C ILE A 337 -4.14 -19.53 -10.00
N THR A 338 -4.64 -19.11 -8.83
CA THR A 338 -3.91 -18.25 -7.89
C THR A 338 -2.67 -18.96 -7.34
N MET A 339 -2.80 -20.23 -6.95
CA MET A 339 -1.67 -21.05 -6.49
C MET A 339 -0.58 -21.17 -7.57
N LEU A 340 -0.96 -21.39 -8.81
CA LEU A 340 -0.01 -21.48 -9.93
C LEU A 340 0.67 -20.14 -10.21
N LYS A 341 -0.11 -19.05 -10.24
CA LYS A 341 0.40 -17.72 -10.56
C LYS A 341 1.38 -17.19 -9.51
N TYR A 342 1.07 -17.39 -8.23
CA TYR A 342 1.86 -16.88 -7.10
C TYR A 342 2.71 -17.97 -6.42
N GLN A 343 2.76 -19.17 -6.97
CA GLN A 343 3.53 -20.31 -6.45
C GLN A 343 3.18 -20.68 -4.99
N ILE A 344 1.92 -20.52 -4.62
CA ILE A 344 1.41 -20.84 -3.29
C ILE A 344 1.19 -22.36 -3.22
N LYS A 345 1.71 -22.98 -2.17
CA LYS A 345 1.72 -24.46 -2.04
C LYS A 345 0.58 -25.03 -1.21
N ASP A 346 -0.14 -24.19 -0.47
CA ASP A 346 -1.18 -24.60 0.47
C ASP A 346 -2.43 -23.74 0.28
N LEU A 347 -3.53 -24.38 -0.08
CA LEU A 347 -4.81 -23.73 -0.35
C LEU A 347 -5.43 -23.09 0.91
N ARG A 348 -5.14 -23.65 2.10
CA ARG A 348 -5.69 -23.16 3.38
C ARG A 348 -5.29 -21.73 3.69
N LEU A 349 -4.13 -21.28 3.22
CA LEU A 349 -3.64 -19.90 3.36
C LEU A 349 -4.64 -18.84 2.85
N PHE A 350 -5.49 -19.21 1.91
CA PHE A 350 -6.52 -18.31 1.38
C PHE A 350 -7.69 -18.07 2.34
N SER A 351 -7.89 -18.94 3.31
CA SER A 351 -9.02 -18.89 4.27
C SER A 351 -8.59 -18.61 5.71
N GLU A 352 -7.31 -18.76 6.05
CA GLU A 352 -6.79 -18.57 7.42
C GLU A 352 -6.69 -17.10 7.85
N ASN A 353 -6.83 -16.15 6.92
CA ASN A 353 -6.74 -14.72 7.18
C ASN A 353 -5.43 -14.27 7.87
N ASP A 354 -4.31 -14.95 7.60
CA ASP A 354 -3.00 -14.61 8.14
C ASP A 354 -2.47 -13.31 7.53
N VAL A 355 -2.32 -12.29 8.36
CA VAL A 355 -1.83 -10.95 7.94
C VAL A 355 -0.44 -11.02 7.32
N ARG A 356 0.43 -11.95 7.76
CA ARG A 356 1.78 -12.15 7.18
C ARG A 356 1.71 -12.63 5.74
N PHE A 357 0.74 -13.50 5.44
CA PHE A 357 0.45 -13.94 4.08
C PHE A 357 -0.12 -12.80 3.24
N LEU A 358 -1.13 -12.09 3.75
CA LEU A 358 -1.80 -11.01 3.01
C LEU A 358 -0.87 -9.84 2.70
N ARG A 359 0.03 -9.47 3.61
CA ARG A 359 1.01 -8.40 3.41
C ARG A 359 1.97 -8.64 2.24
N GLN A 360 2.11 -9.87 1.76
CA GLN A 360 2.94 -10.17 0.57
C GLN A 360 2.34 -9.63 -0.73
N PHE A 361 1.07 -9.22 -0.72
CA PHE A 361 0.33 -8.74 -1.89
C PHE A 361 0.10 -7.22 -1.90
N THR A 362 0.78 -6.45 -1.06
CA THR A 362 0.64 -4.98 -0.98
C THR A 362 1.01 -4.26 -2.27
N ALA A 363 1.93 -4.80 -3.05
CA ALA A 363 2.35 -4.26 -4.34
C ALA A 363 1.51 -4.78 -5.54
N ALA A 364 0.58 -5.71 -5.30
CA ALA A 364 -0.28 -6.28 -6.34
C ALA A 364 -1.50 -5.37 -6.53
N VAL A 365 -1.47 -4.51 -7.54
CA VAL A 365 -2.54 -3.55 -7.88
C VAL A 365 -3.35 -4.10 -9.07
#